data_859f075e3f710f057a14e98d12edc16a
#
_entry.id   859f075e3f710f057a14e98d12edc16a
#
_cell.length_a   1.000
_cell.length_b   1.000
_cell.length_c   1.000
_cell.angle_alpha   90.00
_cell.angle_beta   90.00
_cell.angle_gamma   90.00
#
_symmetry.space_group_name_H-M   'P 1'
#
loop_
_entity.id
_entity.type
_entity.pdbx_description
1 polymer ?
#
loop_
_entity_poly.entity_id
_entity_poly.type
_entity_poly.pdbx_seq_one_letter_code
_entity_poly.pdbx_strand_id
1 'polypeptide(L)'
;MSSKIEKINKLASASETGFEKVSYEQFRSCFLYEADNRIKGYDDIKLPRRSTTGSAGYDFFAPYDFTLKPGEIIVIPTGIRCNIKNGWFLSLFPRSGFGFKTGYSLSNTVGIIDSDFYHSNSEGHIMVQLENNSPINKTLTVKKGQAFCQGIFLRYGLVYGDDTTGIRNGGFGSTTE
;
A
#
# COMPACT_ATOMS: atom_id res chain seq x y z
N MET A 1 14.12 26.13 -10.60
CA MET A 1 12.77 26.28 -11.24
C MET A 1 12.44 25.12 -12.18
N SER A 2 13.36 24.63 -13.01
CA SER A 2 13.13 23.52 -13.97
C SER A 2 12.63 22.23 -13.31
N SER A 3 13.23 21.76 -12.23
CA SER A 3 12.86 20.50 -11.57
C SER A 3 11.44 20.47 -10.97
N LYS A 4 10.95 21.63 -10.54
CA LYS A 4 9.60 21.76 -9.95
C LYS A 4 8.52 21.71 -11.05
N ILE A 5 8.80 22.32 -12.20
CA ILE A 5 7.92 22.29 -13.38
C ILE A 5 7.88 20.90 -14.01
N GLU A 6 9.02 20.20 -14.07
CA GLU A 6 9.07 18.81 -14.53
C GLU A 6 8.28 17.85 -13.62
N LYS A 7 8.36 18.04 -12.29
CA LYS A 7 7.59 17.26 -11.32
C LYS A 7 6.07 17.51 -11.47
N ILE A 8 5.66 18.76 -11.68
CA ILE A 8 4.26 19.15 -11.92
C ILE A 8 3.76 18.59 -13.26
N ASN A 9 4.56 18.65 -14.32
CA ASN A 9 4.20 18.09 -15.62
C ASN A 9 4.12 16.56 -15.60
N LYS A 10 4.95 15.89 -14.79
CA LYS A 10 4.89 14.44 -14.56
C LYS A 10 3.63 14.03 -13.81
N LEU A 11 3.17 14.83 -12.84
CA LEU A 11 1.89 14.65 -12.15
C LEU A 11 0.68 14.84 -13.09
N ALA A 12 0.79 15.77 -14.05
CA ALA A 12 -0.25 16.02 -15.05
C ALA A 12 -0.33 14.93 -16.16
N SER A 13 0.74 14.18 -16.38
CA SER A 13 0.83 13.15 -17.44
C SER A 13 0.38 11.75 -17.01
N ALA A 14 -0.05 11.54 -15.76
CA ALA A 14 -0.59 10.27 -15.29
C ALA A 14 -1.95 9.98 -15.95
N SER A 15 -1.93 9.58 -17.21
CA SER A 15 -3.14 9.26 -17.99
C SER A 15 -3.79 7.94 -17.58
N GLU A 16 -3.06 7.05 -16.91
CA GLU A 16 -3.52 5.71 -16.56
C GLU A 16 -3.20 5.37 -15.10
N THR A 17 -4.21 4.81 -14.41
CA THR A 17 -4.04 4.23 -13.07
C THR A 17 -3.45 2.83 -13.20
N GLY A 18 -2.39 2.53 -12.44
CA GLY A 18 -1.74 1.22 -12.51
C GLY A 18 -0.85 0.90 -11.33
N PHE A 19 -0.65 -0.39 -11.08
CA PHE A 19 0.28 -0.90 -10.09
C PHE A 19 1.63 -1.23 -10.72
N GLU A 20 2.70 -0.92 -9.99
CA GLU A 20 4.08 -1.22 -10.35
C GLU A 20 4.83 -1.77 -9.13
N LYS A 21 5.94 -2.44 -9.35
CA LYS A 21 6.90 -2.71 -8.26
C LYS A 21 7.70 -1.43 -7.96
N VAL A 22 8.03 -1.21 -6.69
CA VAL A 22 9.10 -0.27 -6.33
C VAL A 22 10.45 -0.83 -6.77
N SER A 23 11.53 -0.05 -6.74
CA SER A 23 12.88 -0.58 -7.01
C SER A 23 13.28 -1.64 -5.97
N TYR A 24 14.23 -2.50 -6.34
CA TYR A 24 14.81 -3.47 -5.41
C TYR A 24 15.43 -2.78 -4.20
N GLU A 25 16.11 -1.65 -4.41
CA GLU A 25 16.76 -0.84 -3.39
C GLU A 25 15.72 -0.30 -2.39
N GLN A 26 14.58 0.20 -2.87
CA GLN A 26 13.50 0.68 -2.02
C GLN A 26 12.87 -0.46 -1.23
N PHE A 27 12.64 -1.62 -1.83
CA PHE A 27 12.12 -2.78 -1.10
C PHE A 27 13.10 -3.27 -0.04
N ARG A 28 14.38 -3.42 -0.40
CA ARG A 28 15.45 -3.85 0.51
C ARG A 28 15.62 -2.92 1.71
N SER A 29 15.48 -1.61 1.51
CA SER A 29 15.63 -0.61 2.59
C SER A 29 14.64 -0.78 3.74
N CYS A 30 13.56 -1.55 3.55
CA CYS A 30 12.58 -1.86 4.61
C CYS A 30 13.07 -2.95 5.59
N PHE A 31 14.25 -3.55 5.34
CA PHE A 31 14.80 -4.62 6.17
C PHE A 31 16.13 -4.18 6.78
N LEU A 32 16.32 -4.51 8.08
CA LEU A 32 17.50 -4.09 8.84
C LEU A 32 18.80 -4.75 8.38
N TYR A 33 18.72 -5.95 7.82
CA TYR A 33 19.88 -6.74 7.45
C TYR A 33 19.82 -7.14 5.97
N GLU A 34 20.93 -7.03 5.25
CA GLU A 34 21.05 -7.43 3.84
C GLU A 34 20.83 -8.94 3.62
N ALA A 35 21.15 -9.76 4.62
CA ALA A 35 20.94 -11.20 4.58
C ALA A 35 19.52 -11.66 4.92
N ASP A 36 18.57 -10.74 5.09
CA ASP A 36 17.17 -11.09 5.39
C ASP A 36 16.57 -11.90 4.23
N ASN A 37 16.15 -13.13 4.53
CA ASN A 37 15.59 -14.03 3.52
C ASN A 37 14.30 -13.50 2.87
N ARG A 38 13.61 -12.54 3.51
CA ARG A 38 12.41 -11.90 2.98
C ARG A 38 12.72 -11.07 1.72
N ILE A 39 13.93 -10.51 1.62
CA ILE A 39 14.39 -9.72 0.47
C ILE A 39 14.45 -10.57 -0.80
N LYS A 40 14.83 -11.86 -0.69
CA LYS A 40 14.90 -12.81 -1.82
C LYS A 40 13.55 -13.02 -2.52
N GLY A 41 12.47 -12.61 -1.89
CA GLY A 41 11.12 -12.68 -2.47
C GLY A 41 10.78 -11.59 -3.46
N TYR A 42 11.65 -10.60 -3.67
CA TYR A 42 11.34 -9.42 -4.50
C TYR A 42 10.96 -9.78 -5.94
N ASP A 43 11.70 -10.69 -6.59
CA ASP A 43 11.43 -11.06 -7.98
C ASP A 43 10.06 -11.71 -8.17
N ASP A 44 9.59 -12.43 -7.15
CA ASP A 44 8.30 -13.13 -7.15
C ASP A 44 7.12 -12.26 -6.69
N ILE A 45 7.33 -10.97 -6.35
CA ILE A 45 6.25 -10.05 -5.99
C ILE A 45 5.25 -9.97 -7.13
N LYS A 46 3.98 -10.27 -6.82
CA LYS A 46 2.86 -10.21 -7.76
C LYS A 46 2.18 -8.86 -7.68
N LEU A 47 1.90 -8.26 -8.83
CA LEU A 47 1.08 -7.04 -8.87
C LEU A 47 -0.34 -7.33 -8.38
N PRO A 48 -0.99 -6.37 -7.71
CA PRO A 48 -2.37 -6.50 -7.27
C PRO A 48 -3.32 -6.76 -8.45
N ARG A 49 -4.30 -7.65 -8.23
CA ARG A 49 -5.28 -7.99 -9.28
C ARG A 49 -6.65 -8.29 -8.69
N ARG A 50 -7.69 -8.07 -9.48
CA ARG A 50 -9.06 -8.47 -9.14
C ARG A 50 -9.23 -9.99 -9.32
N SER A 51 -9.99 -10.62 -8.42
CA SER A 51 -10.26 -12.05 -8.49
C SER A 51 -11.32 -12.40 -9.54
N THR A 52 -12.29 -11.51 -9.79
CA THR A 52 -13.38 -11.69 -10.76
C THR A 52 -13.66 -10.39 -11.52
N THR A 53 -14.41 -10.48 -12.62
CA THR A 53 -14.83 -9.31 -13.41
C THR A 53 -15.70 -8.33 -12.62
N GLY A 54 -16.48 -8.80 -11.65
CA GLY A 54 -17.34 -7.99 -10.78
C GLY A 54 -16.68 -7.53 -9.48
N SER A 55 -15.45 -7.98 -9.16
CA SER A 55 -14.75 -7.54 -7.94
C SER A 55 -14.34 -6.07 -8.05
N ALA A 56 -14.63 -5.27 -7.03
CA ALA A 56 -14.12 -3.89 -6.91
C ALA A 56 -12.67 -3.88 -6.39
N GLY A 57 -12.31 -4.83 -5.51
CA GLY A 57 -11.03 -4.90 -4.84
C GLY A 57 -9.93 -5.57 -5.66
N TYR A 58 -8.75 -4.98 -5.63
CA TYR A 58 -7.50 -5.56 -6.12
C TYR A 58 -6.79 -6.24 -4.95
N ASP A 59 -6.62 -7.54 -5.02
CA ASP A 59 -5.93 -8.36 -4.01
C ASP A 59 -4.43 -8.07 -4.00
N PHE A 60 -3.90 -7.69 -2.82
CA PHE A 60 -2.46 -7.59 -2.55
C PHE A 60 -1.94 -8.90 -2.00
N PHE A 61 -0.82 -9.38 -2.54
CA PHE A 61 -0.23 -10.67 -2.21
C PHE A 61 0.95 -10.52 -1.26
N ALA A 62 1.05 -11.41 -0.27
CA ALA A 62 2.15 -11.43 0.69
C ALA A 62 3.49 -11.67 -0.04
N PRO A 63 4.49 -10.78 0.14
CA PRO A 63 5.79 -10.93 -0.52
C PRO A 63 6.63 -12.05 0.11
N TYR A 64 6.33 -12.46 1.33
CA TYR A 64 6.98 -13.52 2.10
C TYR A 64 5.99 -14.15 3.10
N ASP A 65 6.38 -15.29 3.69
CA ASP A 65 5.63 -15.91 4.77
C ASP A 65 5.70 -15.03 6.03
N PHE A 66 4.57 -14.84 6.71
CA PHE A 66 4.55 -14.20 8.02
C PHE A 66 3.52 -14.81 8.95
N THR A 67 3.78 -14.66 10.24
CA THR A 67 2.90 -15.13 11.31
C THR A 67 2.68 -13.99 12.29
N LEU A 68 1.45 -13.86 12.79
CA LEU A 68 1.04 -12.81 13.71
C LEU A 68 0.22 -13.44 14.84
N LYS A 69 0.75 -13.43 16.06
CA LYS A 69 0.06 -13.91 17.25
C LYS A 69 -1.01 -12.92 17.68
N PRO A 70 -2.00 -13.33 18.48
CA PRO A 70 -2.99 -12.41 19.05
C PRO A 70 -2.33 -11.24 19.78
N GLY A 71 -2.80 -10.01 19.51
CA GLY A 71 -2.24 -8.76 20.05
C GLY A 71 -0.97 -8.27 19.38
N GLU A 72 -0.38 -9.02 18.44
CA GLU A 72 0.81 -8.57 17.71
C GLU A 72 0.43 -7.66 16.54
N ILE A 73 1.34 -6.75 16.21
CA ILE A 73 1.29 -5.85 15.05
C ILE A 73 2.48 -6.15 14.14
N ILE A 74 2.26 -6.16 12.83
CA ILE A 74 3.31 -6.30 11.84
C ILE A 74 3.15 -5.28 10.71
N VAL A 75 4.24 -4.71 10.22
CA VAL A 75 4.27 -3.90 9.01
C VAL A 75 4.81 -4.75 7.86
N ILE A 76 4.03 -4.84 6.78
CA ILE A 76 4.37 -5.58 5.57
C ILE A 76 4.75 -4.60 4.47
N PRO A 77 6.02 -4.51 4.07
CA PRO A 77 6.42 -3.83 2.85
C PRO A 77 5.92 -4.63 1.65
N THR A 78 4.96 -4.08 0.91
CA THR A 78 4.31 -4.84 -0.18
C THR A 78 5.19 -5.00 -1.42
N GLY A 79 6.18 -4.13 -1.58
CA GLY A 79 6.97 -4.00 -2.81
C GLY A 79 6.19 -3.35 -3.96
N ILE A 80 5.01 -2.81 -3.68
CA ILE A 80 4.10 -2.24 -4.67
C ILE A 80 3.97 -0.73 -4.47
N ARG A 81 3.89 -0.01 -5.56
CA ARG A 81 3.43 1.38 -5.67
C ARG A 81 2.28 1.48 -6.65
N CYS A 82 1.52 2.57 -6.60
CA CYS A 82 0.38 2.75 -7.47
C CYS A 82 0.37 4.16 -8.08
N ASN A 83 0.43 4.22 -9.42
CA ASN A 83 0.13 5.45 -10.13
C ASN A 83 -1.39 5.63 -10.14
N ILE A 84 -1.89 6.73 -9.58
CA ILE A 84 -3.32 6.98 -9.39
C ILE A 84 -3.71 8.27 -10.12
N LYS A 85 -4.74 8.17 -10.95
CA LYS A 85 -5.31 9.32 -11.67
C LYS A 85 -5.82 10.37 -10.68
N ASN A 86 -5.58 11.66 -10.99
CA ASN A 86 -6.10 12.78 -10.20
C ASN A 86 -7.63 12.67 -10.00
N GLY A 87 -8.11 13.05 -8.79
CA GLY A 87 -9.50 12.92 -8.37
C GLY A 87 -9.86 11.51 -7.86
N TRP A 88 -8.86 10.62 -7.78
CA TRP A 88 -9.00 9.28 -7.22
C TRP A 88 -7.95 9.05 -6.14
N PHE A 89 -8.24 8.13 -5.23
CA PHE A 89 -7.32 7.56 -4.28
C PHE A 89 -7.52 6.05 -4.18
N LEU A 90 -6.51 5.34 -3.69
CA LEU A 90 -6.61 3.91 -3.41
C LEU A 90 -6.84 3.71 -1.91
N SER A 91 -7.95 3.09 -1.57
CA SER A 91 -8.30 2.74 -0.19
C SER A 91 -7.98 1.27 0.08
N LEU A 92 -7.22 0.98 1.14
CA LEU A 92 -6.84 -0.37 1.52
C LEU A 92 -7.77 -0.89 2.63
N PHE A 93 -8.19 -2.14 2.47
CA PHE A 93 -9.11 -2.84 3.38
C PHE A 93 -8.60 -4.24 3.70
N PRO A 94 -8.97 -4.82 4.86
CA PRO A 94 -8.82 -6.25 5.08
C PRO A 94 -9.60 -7.03 4.03
N ARG A 95 -9.14 -8.25 3.70
CA ARG A 95 -9.98 -9.16 2.92
C ARG A 95 -11.09 -9.73 3.80
N SER A 96 -12.31 -9.82 3.28
CA SER A 96 -13.48 -10.32 4.01
C SER A 96 -13.23 -11.71 4.61
N GLY A 97 -12.67 -12.64 3.84
CA GLY A 97 -12.40 -14.00 4.30
C GLY A 97 -11.43 -14.10 5.48
N PHE A 98 -10.50 -13.15 5.62
CA PHE A 98 -9.60 -13.09 6.76
C PHE A 98 -10.23 -12.36 7.95
N GLY A 99 -10.82 -11.19 7.74
CA GLY A 99 -11.45 -10.42 8.83
C GLY A 99 -12.49 -11.26 9.60
N PHE A 100 -13.40 -11.93 8.87
CA PHE A 100 -14.43 -12.78 9.50
C PHE A 100 -13.88 -14.04 10.18
N LYS A 101 -12.86 -14.67 9.61
CA LYS A 101 -12.36 -15.97 10.10
C LYS A 101 -11.32 -15.87 11.20
N THR A 102 -10.56 -14.77 11.24
CA THR A 102 -9.39 -14.66 12.12
C THR A 102 -9.41 -13.42 13.00
N GLY A 103 -10.27 -12.42 12.73
CA GLY A 103 -10.37 -11.20 13.52
C GLY A 103 -9.18 -10.24 13.31
N TYR A 104 -8.39 -10.36 12.23
CA TYR A 104 -7.36 -9.37 11.97
C TYR A 104 -7.91 -8.11 11.28
N SER A 105 -7.27 -6.99 11.53
CA SER A 105 -7.62 -5.69 10.94
C SER A 105 -6.37 -4.96 10.43
N LEU A 106 -6.59 -3.91 9.64
CA LEU A 106 -5.57 -2.89 9.44
C LEU A 106 -5.48 -2.04 10.70
N SER A 107 -4.28 -1.81 11.22
CA SER A 107 -4.09 -1.02 12.47
C SER A 107 -4.59 0.42 12.34
N ASN A 108 -4.60 0.98 11.13
CA ASN A 108 -5.15 2.31 10.83
C ASN A 108 -6.60 2.25 10.32
N THR A 109 -7.32 1.16 10.55
CA THR A 109 -8.70 0.92 10.09
C THR A 109 -8.81 0.84 8.57
N VAL A 110 -8.41 1.89 7.86
CA VAL A 110 -8.40 2.02 6.40
C VAL A 110 -7.12 2.71 5.97
N GLY A 111 -6.38 2.12 5.04
CA GLY A 111 -5.22 2.76 4.44
C GLY A 111 -5.64 3.70 3.31
N ILE A 112 -5.13 4.94 3.31
CA ILE A 112 -5.37 5.90 2.24
C ILE A 112 -4.07 6.13 1.47
N ILE A 113 -4.10 5.86 0.17
CA ILE A 113 -2.99 6.09 -0.74
C ILE A 113 -3.43 7.17 -1.73
N ASP A 114 -2.86 8.35 -1.57
CA ASP A 114 -3.14 9.52 -2.40
C ASP A 114 -2.41 9.44 -3.74
N SER A 115 -2.92 10.15 -4.75
CA SER A 115 -2.32 10.13 -6.10
C SER A 115 -0.90 10.70 -6.15
N ASP A 116 -0.58 11.66 -5.29
CA ASP A 116 0.76 12.28 -5.21
C ASP A 116 1.80 11.44 -4.46
N PHE A 117 1.35 10.41 -3.71
CA PHE A 117 2.24 9.52 -2.96
C PHE A 117 3.21 8.74 -3.88
N TYR A 118 2.80 8.44 -5.11
CA TYR A 118 3.61 7.74 -6.11
C TYR A 118 5.00 8.35 -6.33
N HIS A 119 5.11 9.69 -6.21
CA HIS A 119 6.35 10.45 -6.40
C HIS A 119 7.09 10.81 -5.11
N SER A 120 6.67 10.25 -3.97
CA SER A 120 7.34 10.46 -2.69
C SER A 120 8.77 9.91 -2.67
N ASN A 121 9.57 10.32 -1.68
CA ASN A 121 10.95 9.86 -1.52
C ASN A 121 11.07 8.34 -1.30
N SER A 122 9.98 7.67 -0.89
CA SER A 122 9.87 6.21 -0.77
C SER A 122 9.33 5.55 -2.05
N GLU A 123 9.39 6.22 -3.21
CA GLU A 123 8.84 5.75 -4.49
C GLU A 123 7.33 5.42 -4.43
N GLY A 124 6.59 5.96 -3.46
CA GLY A 124 5.19 5.57 -3.25
C GLY A 124 5.00 4.15 -2.73
N HIS A 125 6.00 3.60 -2.05
CA HIS A 125 5.97 2.22 -1.53
C HIS A 125 4.83 2.02 -0.53
N ILE A 126 3.86 1.21 -0.89
CA ILE A 126 2.70 0.91 -0.07
C ILE A 126 3.10 -0.05 1.05
N MET A 127 2.95 0.39 2.29
CA MET A 127 3.15 -0.41 3.50
C MET A 127 1.79 -0.76 4.08
N VAL A 128 1.62 -2.00 4.52
CA VAL A 128 0.38 -2.46 5.16
C VAL A 128 0.68 -2.88 6.59
N GLN A 129 0.06 -2.20 7.55
CA GLN A 129 0.17 -2.55 8.97
C GLN A 129 -1.04 -3.37 9.38
N LEU A 130 -0.79 -4.59 9.86
CA LEU A 130 -1.81 -5.53 10.34
C LEU A 130 -1.71 -5.71 11.84
N GLU A 131 -2.87 -5.88 12.47
CA GLU A 131 -3.03 -6.22 13.87
C GLU A 131 -3.91 -7.46 14.00
N ASN A 132 -3.51 -8.41 14.83
CA ASN A 132 -4.30 -9.60 15.11
C ASN A 132 -5.17 -9.42 16.35
N ASN A 133 -6.42 -9.02 16.14
CA ASN A 133 -7.44 -8.81 17.17
C ASN A 133 -8.32 -10.06 17.38
N SER A 134 -7.78 -11.27 17.19
CA SER A 134 -8.54 -12.52 17.27
C SER A 134 -9.19 -12.71 18.65
N PRO A 135 -10.53 -12.72 18.74
CA PRO A 135 -11.23 -12.94 20.01
C PRO A 135 -11.10 -14.38 20.53
N ILE A 136 -10.66 -15.30 19.68
CA ILE A 136 -10.47 -16.72 20.02
C ILE A 136 -9.00 -17.10 20.18
N ASN A 137 -8.14 -16.10 20.40
CA ASN A 137 -6.71 -16.29 20.62
C ASN A 137 -5.98 -17.08 19.52
N LYS A 138 -6.40 -16.90 18.25
CA LYS A 138 -5.87 -17.63 17.10
C LYS A 138 -4.71 -16.90 16.43
N THR A 139 -3.60 -17.60 16.24
CA THR A 139 -2.48 -17.11 15.44
C THR A 139 -2.85 -17.05 13.95
N LEU A 140 -2.60 -15.92 13.31
CA LEU A 140 -2.69 -15.75 11.87
C LEU A 140 -1.40 -16.21 11.20
N THR A 141 -1.50 -17.05 10.18
CA THR A 141 -0.37 -17.40 9.29
C THR A 141 -0.75 -17.10 7.87
N VAL A 142 0.10 -16.34 7.18
CA VAL A 142 -0.07 -15.97 5.77
C VAL A 142 1.15 -16.44 5.00
N LYS A 143 0.92 -17.16 3.91
CA LYS A 143 1.97 -17.69 3.04
C LYS A 143 2.30 -16.71 1.93
N LYS A 144 3.56 -16.71 1.49
CA LYS A 144 4.01 -15.98 0.30
C LYS A 144 3.06 -16.23 -0.87
N GLY A 145 2.67 -15.16 -1.55
CA GLY A 145 1.72 -15.18 -2.67
C GLY A 145 0.26 -15.37 -2.28
N GLN A 146 -0.05 -15.50 -0.99
CA GLN A 146 -1.43 -15.48 -0.50
C GLN A 146 -1.93 -14.03 -0.41
N ALA A 147 -3.15 -13.78 -0.90
CA ALA A 147 -3.75 -12.47 -0.81
C ALA A 147 -4.13 -12.16 0.64
N PHE A 148 -3.69 -10.99 1.18
CA PHE A 148 -3.85 -10.65 2.60
C PHE A 148 -4.60 -9.34 2.85
N CYS A 149 -4.59 -8.40 1.90
CA CYS A 149 -5.44 -7.21 1.92
C CYS A 149 -5.95 -6.92 0.51
N GLN A 150 -6.82 -5.93 0.37
CA GLN A 150 -7.36 -5.49 -0.92
C GLN A 150 -7.39 -3.98 -1.01
N GLY A 151 -7.21 -3.45 -2.23
CA GLY A 151 -7.31 -2.04 -2.54
C GLY A 151 -8.49 -1.75 -3.44
N ILE A 152 -9.24 -0.69 -3.17
CA ILE A 152 -10.38 -0.23 -3.96
C ILE A 152 -10.13 1.21 -4.37
N PHE A 153 -10.25 1.53 -5.66
CA PHE A 153 -10.17 2.91 -6.13
C PHE A 153 -11.47 3.64 -5.88
N LEU A 154 -11.37 4.82 -5.23
CA LEU A 154 -12.50 5.68 -4.91
C LEU A 154 -12.23 7.10 -5.41
N ARG A 155 -13.31 7.84 -5.70
CA ARG A 155 -13.23 9.27 -6.03
C ARG A 155 -13.34 10.11 -4.76
N TYR A 156 -12.75 11.29 -4.78
CA TYR A 156 -12.94 12.30 -3.74
C TYR A 156 -13.36 13.64 -4.35
N GLY A 157 -14.07 14.44 -3.54
CA GLY A 157 -14.45 15.79 -3.89
C GLY A 157 -13.52 16.82 -3.25
N LEU A 158 -13.47 18.00 -3.81
CA LEU A 158 -12.81 19.16 -3.23
C LEU A 158 -13.86 20.14 -2.70
N VAL A 159 -13.53 20.87 -1.65
CA VAL A 159 -14.39 21.94 -1.13
C VAL A 159 -14.27 23.18 -2.00
N TYR A 160 -15.28 24.05 -1.94
CA TYR A 160 -15.21 25.36 -2.59
C TYR A 160 -14.06 26.20 -1.99
N GLY A 161 -13.24 26.79 -2.85
CA GLY A 161 -12.10 27.61 -2.41
C GLY A 161 -10.88 26.81 -1.96
N ASP A 162 -10.77 25.52 -2.35
CA ASP A 162 -9.54 24.77 -2.14
C ASP A 162 -8.40 25.37 -2.96
N ASP A 163 -7.41 25.95 -2.27
CA ASP A 163 -6.24 26.63 -2.83
C ASP A 163 -4.91 25.91 -2.52
N THR A 164 -4.99 24.64 -2.12
CA THR A 164 -3.82 23.84 -1.74
C THR A 164 -2.82 23.71 -2.89
N THR A 165 -1.56 24.16 -2.65
CA THR A 165 -0.46 24.10 -3.62
C THR A 165 0.72 23.25 -3.14
N GLY A 166 0.59 22.59 -2.00
CA GLY A 166 1.62 21.74 -1.39
C GLY A 166 2.00 20.57 -2.30
N ILE A 167 3.27 20.19 -2.29
CA ILE A 167 3.80 19.01 -2.99
C ILE A 167 4.26 18.00 -1.93
N ARG A 168 3.75 16.78 -1.98
CA ARG A 168 4.16 15.71 -1.08
C ARG A 168 5.61 15.30 -1.34
N ASN A 169 6.41 15.21 -0.26
CA ASN A 169 7.78 14.70 -0.29
C ASN A 169 7.94 13.38 0.48
N GLY A 170 7.01 13.03 1.35
CA GLY A 170 7.10 11.83 2.19
C GLY A 170 5.75 11.14 2.41
N GLY A 171 5.74 10.12 3.28
CA GLY A 171 4.56 9.37 3.71
C GLY A 171 4.47 9.28 5.24
N PHE A 172 3.41 8.63 5.75
CA PHE A 172 3.21 8.36 7.19
C PHE A 172 3.26 9.59 8.10
N GLY A 173 2.56 10.67 7.73
CA GLY A 173 2.48 11.88 8.57
C GLY A 173 3.52 12.95 8.30
N SER A 174 4.38 12.80 7.30
CA SER A 174 5.42 13.79 6.94
C SER A 174 4.89 15.08 6.29
N THR A 175 3.57 15.25 6.21
CA THR A 175 2.92 16.49 5.72
C THR A 175 2.54 17.43 6.86
N THR A 176 2.77 17.03 8.10
CA THR A 176 2.54 17.87 9.30
C THR A 176 3.90 18.33 9.82
N GLU A 177 4.21 19.62 9.68
CA GLU A 177 5.21 20.32 10.49
C GLU A 177 4.59 20.73 11.82
#